data_9c4dd0620db32606cae3b4bd2aa57f28
#
_entry.id   9c4dd0620db32606cae3b4bd2aa57f28
#
_cell.length_a   1.000
_cell.length_b   1.000
_cell.length_c   1.000
_cell.angle_alpha   90.00
_cell.angle_beta   90.00
_cell.angle_gamma   90.00
#
_symmetry.space_group_name_H-M   'P 1'
#
loop_
_entity.id
_entity.type
_entity.pdbx_description
1 polymer ?
#
loop_
_entity_poly.entity_id
_entity_poly.type
_entity_poly.pdbx_seq_one_letter_code
_entity_poly.pdbx_strand_id
1 'polypeptide(L)'
;MFVYLRTKHYKMEEKKDYTPEEEQIARFAKALGHPARIAILHFLAKRNTCYFGDIHDELPIAKATVSQHLKELKDAGLIQGEIETPKVKYCINRDNWEIAKKIFGEFFKNCACKKDSCCK
;
A
#
# COMPACT_ATOMS: atom_id res chain seq x y z
N MET A 1 5.59 -11.33 -4.66
CA MET A 1 5.78 -10.78 -4.68
C MET A 1 6.34 -10.10 -5.35
N PHE A 2 6.66 -9.94 -5.75
CA PHE A 2 7.18 -9.21 -6.25
C PHE A 2 6.85 -8.32 -7.05
N VAL A 3 6.41 -7.64 -7.04
CA VAL A 3 5.89 -6.70 -7.61
C VAL A 3 6.77 -5.68 -7.84
N TYR A 4 7.58 -5.28 -7.04
CA TYR A 4 8.36 -4.15 -7.31
C TYR A 4 9.35 -4.40 -8.30
N LEU A 5 9.36 -5.46 -8.88
CA LEU A 5 10.28 -5.64 -9.89
C LEU A 5 10.14 -4.80 -10.96
N ARG A 6 9.11 -4.22 -11.15
CA ARG A 6 9.00 -3.46 -12.28
C ARG A 6 9.52 -2.23 -12.17
N THR A 7 10.19 -1.86 -11.28
CA THR A 7 10.64 -0.56 -11.24
C THR A 7 11.92 -0.45 -11.81
N LYS A 8 12.31 -1.24 -12.62
CA LYS A 8 13.54 -1.12 -13.21
C LYS A 8 13.86 0.09 -13.76
N HIS A 9 12.99 0.84 -14.08
CA HIS A 9 13.46 1.94 -14.78
C HIS A 9 13.93 2.96 -13.91
N TYR A 10 14.01 2.88 -12.70
CA TYR A 10 14.52 3.95 -12.09
C TYR A 10 15.76 3.69 -11.49
N LYS A 11 16.37 2.91 -11.87
CA LYS A 11 17.47 2.68 -11.42
C LYS A 11 18.50 3.40 -11.52
N MET A 12 18.79 3.82 -11.90
CA MET A 12 19.74 4.43 -12.28
C MET A 12 20.66 4.92 -11.44
N GLU A 13 20.76 5.55 -10.90
CA GLU A 13 21.73 6.13 -10.31
C GLU A 13 22.15 5.43 -9.14
N GLU A 14 21.60 4.89 -8.57
CA GLU A 14 21.97 4.34 -7.47
C GLU A 14 22.41 3.11 -7.53
N LYS A 15 23.23 2.64 -7.50
CA LYS A 15 23.68 1.51 -7.60
C LYS A 15 23.64 0.89 -6.34
N LYS A 16 23.05 1.19 -5.54
CA LYS A 16 23.02 0.74 -4.40
C LYS A 16 22.27 -0.44 -4.27
N ASP A 17 22.40 -1.31 -3.56
CA ASP A 17 21.75 -2.46 -3.44
C ASP A 17 20.91 -2.51 -2.23
N TYR A 18 19.68 -2.29 -2.30
CA TYR A 18 18.79 -2.40 -1.19
C TYR A 18 18.32 -3.84 -1.09
N THR A 19 18.01 -4.30 0.11
CA THR A 19 17.50 -5.65 0.24
C THR A 19 16.10 -5.72 -0.31
N PRO A 20 15.65 -6.91 -0.69
CA PRO A 20 14.29 -7.04 -1.18
C PRO A 20 13.26 -6.59 -0.17
N GLU A 21 13.52 -6.79 1.11
CA GLU A 21 12.62 -6.37 2.14
C GLU A 21 12.55 -4.86 2.22
N GLU A 22 13.68 -4.19 2.10
CA GLU A 22 13.70 -2.74 2.11
C GLU A 22 12.92 -2.18 0.93
N GLU A 23 13.05 -2.81 -0.22
CA GLU A 23 12.33 -2.36 -1.39
C GLU A 23 10.84 -2.60 -1.24
N GLN A 24 10.46 -3.72 -0.65
CA GLN A 24 9.05 -4.01 -0.47
C GLN A 24 8.40 -3.06 0.54
N ILE A 25 9.09 -2.77 1.62
CA ILE A 25 8.58 -1.83 2.61
C ILE A 25 8.40 -0.47 1.94
N ALA A 26 9.39 -0.04 1.17
CA ALA A 26 9.31 1.26 0.52
C ALA A 26 8.16 1.30 -0.48
N ARG A 27 7.92 0.21 -1.18
CA ARG A 27 6.85 0.18 -2.16
C ARG A 27 5.50 0.29 -1.49
N PHE A 28 5.29 -0.46 -0.41
CA PHE A 28 4.04 -0.37 0.32
C PHE A 28 3.89 1.02 0.96
N ALA A 29 4.98 1.53 1.53
CA ALA A 29 4.91 2.83 2.19
C ALA A 29 4.54 3.93 1.22
N LYS A 30 5.05 3.84 -0.01
CA LYS A 30 4.73 4.83 -1.00
C LYS A 30 3.24 4.80 -1.31
N ALA A 31 2.67 3.62 -1.43
CA ALA A 31 1.26 3.51 -1.71
C ALA A 31 0.41 4.00 -0.53
N LEU A 32 0.93 3.88 0.67
CA LEU A 32 0.21 4.33 1.85
C LEU A 32 0.37 5.81 2.12
N GLY A 33 1.19 6.48 1.36
CA GLY A 33 1.58 7.84 1.68
C GLY A 33 0.60 8.94 1.30
N HIS A 34 -0.67 8.70 1.42
CA HIS A 34 -1.67 9.72 1.13
C HIS A 34 -2.90 9.43 1.97
N PRO A 35 -3.45 10.44 2.65
CA PRO A 35 -4.60 10.19 3.53
C PRO A 35 -5.78 9.55 2.83
N ALA A 36 -6.01 9.90 1.57
CA ALA A 36 -7.12 9.32 0.84
C ALA A 36 -6.93 7.82 0.67
N ARG A 37 -5.69 7.40 0.47
CA ARG A 37 -5.42 5.97 0.29
C ARG A 37 -5.57 5.21 1.60
N ILE A 38 -5.20 5.85 2.70
CA ILE A 38 -5.41 5.22 4.00
C ILE A 38 -6.91 5.08 4.25
N ALA A 39 -7.69 6.10 3.89
CA ALA A 39 -9.13 6.04 4.09
C ALA A 39 -9.76 4.93 3.26
N ILE A 40 -9.29 4.74 2.03
CA ILE A 40 -9.79 3.68 1.19
C ILE A 40 -9.47 2.33 1.81
N LEU A 41 -8.25 2.15 2.30
CA LEU A 41 -7.88 0.88 2.87
C LEU A 41 -8.64 0.61 4.17
N HIS A 42 -8.88 1.64 4.98
CA HIS A 42 -9.66 1.46 6.19
C HIS A 42 -11.07 0.99 5.83
N PHE A 43 -11.63 1.63 4.81
CA PHE A 43 -12.99 1.30 4.39
C PHE A 43 -13.07 -0.15 3.92
N LEU A 44 -12.10 -0.57 3.11
CA LEU A 44 -12.12 -1.92 2.56
C LEU A 44 -11.76 -2.96 3.62
N ALA A 45 -10.89 -2.62 4.54
CA ALA A 45 -10.43 -3.60 5.52
C ALA A 45 -11.53 -4.03 6.48
N LYS A 46 -12.56 -3.20 6.64
CA LYS A 46 -13.63 -3.56 7.53
C LYS A 46 -14.66 -4.45 6.88
N ARG A 47 -14.52 -4.72 5.61
CA ARG A 47 -15.53 -5.49 4.91
C ARG A 47 -15.11 -6.93 4.78
N ASN A 48 -16.07 -7.83 4.84
CA ASN A 48 -15.77 -9.23 4.69
C ASN A 48 -15.75 -9.64 3.24
N THR A 49 -16.25 -8.83 2.36
CA THR A 49 -16.31 -9.16 0.95
C THR A 49 -15.79 -7.98 0.16
N CYS A 50 -15.61 -8.19 -1.11
CA CYS A 50 -15.17 -7.10 -1.97
C CYS A 50 -16.25 -6.03 -2.07
N TYR A 51 -15.82 -4.85 -2.38
CA TYR A 51 -16.75 -3.73 -2.52
C TYR A 51 -17.07 -3.55 -3.99
N PHE A 52 -18.35 -3.37 -4.29
CA PHE A 52 -18.78 -3.08 -5.63
C PHE A 52 -19.36 -1.69 -5.61
N GLY A 53 -18.95 -0.87 -6.50
CA GLY A 53 -19.51 0.46 -6.58
C GLY A 53 -18.44 1.53 -6.60
N ASP A 54 -18.87 2.75 -6.39
CA ASP A 54 -18.00 3.90 -6.49
C ASP A 54 -17.63 4.37 -5.10
N ILE A 55 -16.37 4.30 -4.78
CA ILE A 55 -15.90 4.67 -3.46
C ILE A 55 -16.12 6.14 -3.18
N HIS A 56 -16.24 6.95 -4.24
CA HIS A 56 -16.50 8.36 -4.08
C HIS A 56 -17.84 8.58 -3.35
N ASP A 57 -18.76 7.65 -3.48
CA ASP A 57 -20.02 7.79 -2.80
C ASP A 57 -19.90 7.51 -1.32
N GLU A 58 -18.85 6.84 -0.92
CA GLU A 58 -18.73 6.44 0.47
C GLU A 58 -17.71 7.26 1.26
N LEU A 59 -16.78 7.86 0.59
CA LEU A 59 -15.71 8.56 1.27
C LEU A 59 -15.54 9.96 0.72
N PRO A 60 -15.07 10.88 1.53
CA PRO A 60 -14.89 12.26 1.10
C PRO A 60 -13.63 12.42 0.27
N ILE A 61 -13.59 11.78 -0.88
CA ILE A 61 -12.46 11.85 -1.76
C ILE A 61 -12.96 12.37 -3.09
N ALA A 62 -12.23 13.30 -3.67
CA ALA A 62 -12.64 13.88 -4.94
C ALA A 62 -12.76 12.80 -5.99
N LYS A 63 -13.86 12.78 -6.71
CA LYS A 63 -14.11 11.77 -7.69
C LYS A 63 -13.00 11.70 -8.72
N ALA A 64 -12.45 12.84 -9.07
CA ALA A 64 -11.42 12.87 -10.11
C ALA A 64 -10.16 12.14 -9.72
N THR A 65 -9.91 11.94 -8.44
CA THR A 65 -8.68 11.28 -8.02
C THR A 65 -8.87 9.87 -7.52
N VAL A 66 -10.11 9.41 -7.44
CA VAL A 66 -10.37 8.08 -6.91
C VAL A 66 -9.66 7.00 -7.72
N SER A 67 -9.78 7.05 -9.03
CA SER A 67 -9.16 6.03 -9.87
C SER A 67 -7.67 6.01 -9.70
N GLN A 68 -7.07 7.18 -9.56
CA GLN A 68 -5.64 7.26 -9.42
C GLN A 68 -5.21 6.61 -8.12
N HIS A 69 -5.94 6.87 -7.03
CA HIS A 69 -5.58 6.26 -5.75
C HIS A 69 -5.78 4.75 -5.78
N LEU A 70 -6.88 4.30 -6.41
CA LEU A 70 -7.11 2.87 -6.50
C LEU A 70 -6.04 2.18 -7.34
N LYS A 71 -5.62 2.85 -8.41
CA LYS A 71 -4.61 2.27 -9.26
C LYS A 71 -3.29 2.14 -8.51
N GLU A 72 -2.93 3.16 -7.75
CA GLU A 72 -1.69 3.12 -7.00
C GLU A 72 -1.72 2.00 -5.96
N LEU A 73 -2.84 1.82 -5.27
CA LEU A 73 -2.95 0.76 -4.30
C LEU A 73 -2.94 -0.62 -4.96
N LYS A 74 -3.53 -0.73 -6.13
CA LYS A 74 -3.55 -1.99 -6.83
C LYS A 74 -2.16 -2.33 -7.35
N ASP A 75 -1.45 -1.35 -7.89
CA ASP A 75 -0.12 -1.57 -8.43
C ASP A 75 0.84 -1.99 -7.32
N ALA A 76 0.63 -1.51 -6.12
CA ALA A 76 1.47 -1.91 -4.99
C ALA A 76 1.08 -3.27 -4.45
N GLY A 77 -0.08 -3.79 -4.86
CA GLY A 77 -0.51 -5.10 -4.42
C GLY A 77 -1.34 -5.10 -3.16
N LEU A 78 -1.74 -3.93 -2.66
CA LEU A 78 -2.52 -3.89 -1.43
C LEU A 78 -4.00 -4.17 -1.65
N ILE A 79 -4.49 -3.90 -2.85
CA ILE A 79 -5.85 -4.27 -3.20
C ILE A 79 -5.83 -5.01 -4.51
N GLN A 80 -6.93 -5.68 -4.81
CA GLN A 80 -7.04 -6.40 -6.06
C GLN A 80 -8.45 -6.23 -6.59
N GLY A 81 -8.66 -6.54 -7.85
CA GLY A 81 -9.97 -6.44 -8.45
C GLY A 81 -9.91 -5.65 -9.75
N GLU A 82 -11.08 -5.22 -10.21
CA GLU A 82 -11.18 -4.48 -11.43
C GLU A 82 -11.65 -3.10 -11.14
N ILE A 83 -10.90 -2.12 -11.53
CA ILE A 83 -11.25 -0.75 -11.25
C ILE A 83 -11.61 0.04 -12.48
N GLU A 84 -11.78 -0.64 -13.62
CA GLU A 84 -12.19 0.06 -14.80
C GLU A 84 -13.63 -0.22 -15.10
N THR A 85 -14.37 0.78 -15.48
CA THR A 85 -15.77 0.62 -15.78
C THR A 85 -15.90 -0.29 -16.96
N PRO A 86 -17.01 -0.99 -17.06
CA PRO A 86 -18.12 -0.89 -16.13
C PRO A 86 -18.01 -1.80 -14.94
N LYS A 87 -16.99 -2.58 -14.85
CA LYS A 87 -16.84 -3.42 -13.72
C LYS A 87 -15.98 -2.84 -12.69
N VAL A 88 -16.54 -2.42 -11.59
CA VAL A 88 -15.80 -1.81 -10.53
C VAL A 88 -15.98 -2.69 -9.31
N LYS A 89 -14.94 -3.43 -8.98
CA LYS A 89 -14.99 -4.34 -7.86
C LYS A 89 -13.61 -4.42 -7.29
N TYR A 90 -13.41 -4.17 -6.02
CA TYR A 90 -12.09 -4.26 -5.43
C TYR A 90 -12.16 -4.65 -3.97
N CYS A 91 -11.11 -5.27 -3.50
CA CYS A 91 -11.04 -5.72 -2.13
C CYS A 91 -9.59 -5.77 -1.69
N ILE A 92 -9.38 -5.93 -0.41
CA ILE A 92 -8.04 -6.06 0.12
C ILE A 92 -7.41 -7.33 -0.42
N ASN A 93 -6.15 -7.23 -0.78
CA ASN A 93 -5.39 -8.41 -1.14
C ASN A 93 -4.90 -8.98 0.18
N ARG A 94 -5.58 -10.00 0.70
CA ARG A 94 -5.31 -10.46 2.04
C ARG A 94 -3.94 -11.05 2.24
N ASP A 95 -3.40 -11.71 1.25
CA ASP A 95 -2.06 -12.26 1.39
C ASP A 95 -1.04 -11.14 1.54
N ASN A 96 -1.14 -10.12 0.71
CA ASN A 96 -0.20 -9.02 0.79
C ASN A 96 -0.45 -8.16 2.02
N TRP A 97 -1.69 -8.13 2.48
CA TRP A 97 -1.98 -7.40 3.70
C TRP A 97 -1.24 -8.04 4.87
N GLU A 98 -1.21 -9.38 4.92
CA GLU A 98 -0.50 -10.05 5.98
C GLU A 98 1.02 -9.86 5.85
N ILE A 99 1.51 -9.84 4.64
CA ILE A 99 2.92 -9.57 4.42
C ILE A 99 3.27 -8.17 4.92
N ALA A 100 2.42 -7.19 4.60
CA ALA A 100 2.67 -5.82 5.03
C ALA A 100 2.67 -5.72 6.55
N LYS A 101 1.71 -6.38 7.20
CA LYS A 101 1.67 -6.35 8.65
C LYS A 101 2.96 -6.90 9.21
N LYS A 102 3.45 -7.97 8.66
CA LYS A 102 4.62 -8.59 9.19
C LYS A 102 5.86 -7.75 8.98
N ILE A 103 6.08 -7.27 7.78
CA ILE A 103 7.31 -6.56 7.51
C ILE A 103 7.34 -5.18 8.18
N PHE A 104 6.20 -4.50 8.25
CA PHE A 104 6.18 -3.23 8.95
C PHE A 104 6.31 -3.46 10.45
N GLY A 105 5.68 -4.52 10.95
CA GLY A 105 5.80 -4.83 12.35
C GLY A 105 7.22 -5.10 12.76
N GLU A 106 7.93 -5.86 11.95
CA GLU A 106 9.30 -6.17 12.27
C GLU A 106 10.20 -4.97 12.10
N PHE A 107 9.92 -4.16 11.11
CA PHE A 107 10.70 -2.97 10.89
C PHE A 107 10.62 -2.05 12.10
N PHE A 108 9.43 -1.81 12.61
CA PHE A 108 9.28 -0.91 13.73
C PHE A 108 9.69 -1.53 15.06
N LYS A 109 9.74 -2.86 15.11
CA LYS A 109 10.12 -3.47 16.32
C LYS A 109 11.61 -3.50 16.50
N ASN A 110 12.35 -3.44 15.44
CA ASN A 110 13.79 -3.54 15.51
C ASN A 110 14.45 -2.24 15.85
N CYS A 111 14.31 -1.82 17.07
CA CYS A 111 14.97 -0.62 17.54
C CYS A 111 15.71 -0.97 18.80
N ALA A 112 17.02 -0.94 18.74
CA ALA A 112 17.82 -1.29 19.87
C ALA A 112 17.92 -0.19 20.90
N CYS A 113 17.44 1.01 20.56
CA CYS A 113 17.59 2.14 21.45
C CYS A 113 16.58 2.11 22.56
N LYS A 114 17.04 2.27 23.80
CA LYS A 114 16.13 2.28 24.88
C LYS A 114 15.63 3.64 25.15
N LYS A 115 14.41 3.74 25.65
CA LYS A 115 13.80 5.00 25.85
C LYS A 115 14.61 5.97 26.59
N ASP A 116 15.28 5.59 27.61
CA ASP A 116 16.03 6.51 28.41
C ASP A 116 17.46 6.74 28.00
N SER A 117 17.98 5.99 27.08
CA SER A 117 19.38 6.13 26.80
C SER A 117 19.69 6.60 25.41
N CYS A 118 18.72 6.82 24.60
CA CYS A 118 18.99 7.21 23.25
C CYS A 118 18.75 8.63 23.02
N CYS A 119 19.55 9.27 22.26
CA CYS A 119 19.39 10.63 21.88
C CYS A 119 18.57 11.49 22.80
N LYS A 120 19.19 12.09 23.69
CA LYS A 120 18.46 12.94 24.51
C LYS A 120 18.44 14.28 24.05
#